data_710df250f24ca08137b80e6de31d78d5
#
_entry.id   710df250f24ca08137b80e6de31d78d5
#
_cell.length_a   1.000
_cell.length_b   1.000
_cell.length_c   1.000
_cell.angle_alpha   90.00
_cell.angle_beta   90.00
_cell.angle_gamma   90.00
#
_symmetry.space_group_name_H-M   'P 1'
#
loop_
_entity.id
_entity.type
_entity.pdbx_description
1 polymer ?
#
loop_
_entity_poly.entity_id
_entity_poly.type
_entity_poly.pdbx_seq_one_letter_code
_entity_poly.pdbx_strand_id
1 'polypeptide(L)'
;MFLVFSKEKICTYIVSILTVFLLFFVANTMKSDNFNAVATSSNAEKLLPIYNVQTQDKKISLTMNCAWNADDVDKILEILNQNNVKITFFMVGDWIEKYPEAVKKINEAGQEIRKS
;
A
#
# COMPACT_ATOMS: atom_id res chain seq x y z
N MET A 1 40.02 36.76 48.73
CA MET A 1 38.56 36.59 48.72
C MET A 1 38.27 35.07 48.86
N PHE A 2 38.02 34.64 50.09
CA PHE A 2 37.78 33.21 50.34
C PHE A 2 36.30 32.90 50.06
N LEU A 3 36.05 32.12 49.04
CA LEU A 3 34.72 31.60 48.71
C LEU A 3 34.41 30.45 49.71
N VAL A 4 33.61 30.76 50.74
CA VAL A 4 33.11 29.75 51.65
C VAL A 4 31.95 29.06 50.98
N PHE A 5 32.22 27.92 50.36
CA PHE A 5 31.15 27.05 49.81
C PHE A 5 30.50 26.31 50.96
N SER A 6 29.25 26.64 51.26
CA SER A 6 28.46 25.80 52.21
C SER A 6 28.21 24.45 51.54
N LYS A 7 28.23 23.38 52.33
CA LYS A 7 28.02 21.98 51.85
C LYS A 7 26.74 21.84 51.03
N GLU A 8 25.72 22.58 51.39
CA GLU A 8 24.43 22.57 50.67
C GLU A 8 24.55 23.12 49.23
N LYS A 9 25.31 24.20 49.04
CA LYS A 9 25.54 24.79 47.70
C LYS A 9 26.41 23.89 46.82
N ILE A 10 27.36 23.19 47.39
CA ILE A 10 28.20 22.22 46.68
C ILE A 10 27.32 21.05 46.17
N CYS A 11 26.44 20.53 47.01
CA CYS A 11 25.55 19.47 46.62
C CYS A 11 24.60 19.88 45.45
N THR A 12 24.08 21.11 45.50
CA THR A 12 23.22 21.66 44.45
C THR A 12 23.98 21.83 43.11
N TYR A 13 25.21 22.25 43.14
CA TYR A 13 26.06 22.36 41.93
C TYR A 13 26.37 20.99 41.32
N ILE A 14 26.67 20.00 42.17
CA ILE A 14 26.94 18.61 41.73
C ILE A 14 25.70 18.04 41.02
N VAL A 15 24.52 18.19 41.63
CA VAL A 15 23.26 17.72 41.04
C VAL A 15 22.98 18.39 39.72
N SER A 16 23.19 19.73 39.64
CA SER A 16 22.99 20.48 38.41
C SER A 16 23.94 20.03 37.28
N ILE A 17 25.21 19.79 37.59
CA ILE A 17 26.18 19.28 36.61
C ILE A 17 25.80 17.90 36.13
N LEU A 18 25.35 17.05 37.04
CA LEU A 18 24.96 15.65 36.74
C LEU A 18 23.72 15.60 35.87
N THR A 19 22.75 16.49 36.10
CA THR A 19 21.55 16.61 35.22
C THR A 19 21.90 17.10 33.81
N VAL A 20 22.78 18.09 33.68
CA VAL A 20 23.24 18.58 32.38
C VAL A 20 24.01 17.49 31.62
N PHE A 21 24.84 16.72 32.34
CA PHE A 21 25.60 15.62 31.75
C PHE A 21 24.66 14.48 31.29
N LEU A 22 23.63 14.18 32.07
CA LEU A 22 22.62 13.19 31.70
C LEU A 22 21.85 13.61 30.45
N LEU A 23 21.43 14.87 30.38
CA LEU A 23 20.73 15.40 29.19
C LEU A 23 21.62 15.35 27.95
N PHE A 24 22.91 15.69 28.10
CA PHE A 24 23.87 15.61 27.00
C PHE A 24 24.09 14.17 26.53
N PHE A 25 24.14 13.23 27.48
CA PHE A 25 24.26 11.80 27.15
C PHE A 25 23.03 11.27 26.42
N VAL A 26 21.82 11.61 26.88
CA VAL A 26 20.57 11.25 26.23
C VAL A 26 20.50 11.86 24.83
N ALA A 27 20.87 13.13 24.69
CA ALA A 27 20.88 13.78 23.37
C ALA A 27 21.86 13.15 22.38
N ASN A 28 23.00 12.65 22.87
CA ASN A 28 23.96 11.93 22.03
C ASN A 28 23.51 10.51 21.68
N THR A 29 22.83 9.83 22.59
CA THR A 29 22.28 8.48 22.31
C THR A 29 21.07 8.54 21.38
N MET A 30 20.29 9.62 21.44
CA MET A 30 19.18 9.87 20.49
C MET A 30 19.63 10.38 19.13
N LYS A 31 20.92 10.69 18.95
CA LYS A 31 21.49 11.13 17.68
C LYS A 31 21.84 9.98 16.74
N SER A 32 21.42 8.78 17.05
CA SER A 32 21.54 7.63 16.19
C SER A 32 20.15 7.17 15.81
N ASP A 33 19.74 7.62 14.72
CA ASP A 33 19.27 6.91 13.55
C ASP A 33 18.98 8.02 12.57
N ASN A 34 19.88 8.15 11.62
CA ASN A 34 19.51 8.76 10.37
C ASN A 34 18.23 8.04 9.96
N PHE A 35 17.09 8.63 10.31
CA PHE A 35 15.90 8.44 9.54
C PHE A 35 16.32 8.91 8.15
N ASN A 36 16.92 8.02 7.40
CA ASN A 36 16.94 8.14 5.96
C ASN A 36 15.46 8.14 5.62
N ALA A 37 14.83 9.31 5.73
CA ALA A 37 13.70 9.61 4.92
C ALA A 37 14.21 9.28 3.52
N VAL A 38 13.92 8.08 3.07
CA VAL A 38 14.03 7.74 1.68
C VAL A 38 13.18 8.82 1.04
N ALA A 39 13.84 9.87 0.58
CA ALA A 39 13.23 10.81 -0.32
C ALA A 39 12.84 9.94 -1.50
N THR A 40 11.59 9.49 -1.51
CA THR A 40 10.90 8.93 -2.66
C THR A 40 10.64 10.06 -3.67
N SER A 41 11.62 10.91 -3.81
CA SER A 41 11.85 11.73 -4.99
C SER A 41 12.59 10.85 -5.98
N SER A 42 11.97 9.73 -6.33
CA SER A 42 12.30 9.13 -7.59
C SER A 42 11.78 10.12 -8.64
N ASN A 43 12.68 10.62 -9.47
CA ASN A 43 12.36 11.02 -10.83
C ASN A 43 11.95 9.76 -11.63
N ALA A 44 11.25 8.81 -10.99
CA ALA A 44 10.55 7.76 -11.67
C ALA A 44 9.48 8.49 -12.48
N GLU A 45 9.64 8.47 -13.76
CA GLU A 45 8.62 8.89 -14.72
C GLU A 45 7.30 8.31 -14.20
N LYS A 46 6.40 9.19 -13.76
CA LYS A 46 5.14 8.78 -13.16
C LYS A 46 4.37 8.03 -14.22
N LEU A 47 4.41 6.70 -14.15
CA LEU A 47 3.64 5.87 -15.05
C LEU A 47 2.16 6.20 -14.86
N LEU A 48 1.62 6.94 -15.79
CA LEU A 48 0.20 7.27 -15.81
C LEU A 48 -0.58 6.05 -16.32
N PRO A 49 -1.77 5.81 -15.78
CA PRO A 49 -2.64 4.79 -16.32
C PRO A 49 -2.92 5.02 -17.80
N ILE A 50 -3.03 3.97 -18.56
CA ILE A 50 -3.42 4.05 -19.96
C ILE A 50 -4.93 4.28 -20.01
N TYR A 51 -5.35 5.47 -20.44
CA TYR A 51 -6.76 5.85 -20.54
C TYR A 51 -7.37 5.55 -21.89
N ASN A 52 -6.55 5.49 -22.92
CA ASN A 52 -6.97 5.19 -24.29
C ASN A 52 -5.84 4.52 -25.08
N VAL A 53 -6.21 3.83 -26.14
CA VAL A 53 -5.27 3.26 -27.10
C VAL A 53 -5.54 3.89 -28.44
N GLN A 54 -4.49 4.43 -29.09
CA GLN A 54 -4.61 4.94 -30.46
C GLN A 54 -4.75 3.75 -31.43
N THR A 55 -5.92 3.57 -31.96
CA THR A 55 -6.22 2.54 -32.96
C THR A 55 -7.14 3.09 -34.04
N GLN A 56 -6.98 2.60 -35.26
CA GLN A 56 -7.89 2.87 -36.38
C GLN A 56 -9.11 1.92 -36.33
N ASP A 57 -9.04 0.85 -35.57
CA ASP A 57 -10.09 -0.14 -35.43
C ASP A 57 -11.19 0.34 -34.48
N LYS A 58 -12.44 0.14 -34.84
CA LYS A 58 -13.61 0.36 -33.99
C LYS A 58 -13.76 -0.82 -33.03
N LYS A 59 -12.92 -0.86 -31.97
CA LYS A 59 -12.93 -1.91 -30.95
C LYS A 59 -13.27 -1.31 -29.59
N ILE A 60 -14.00 -2.09 -28.79
CA ILE A 60 -14.28 -1.77 -27.39
C ILE A 60 -13.78 -2.91 -26.52
N SER A 61 -13.42 -2.62 -25.29
CA SER A 61 -13.11 -3.61 -24.27
C SER A 61 -14.22 -3.59 -23.22
N LEU A 62 -14.79 -4.75 -22.94
CA LEU A 62 -15.77 -4.91 -21.89
C LEU A 62 -15.11 -5.51 -20.66
N THR A 63 -15.44 -4.98 -19.50
CA THR A 63 -14.93 -5.45 -18.21
C THR A 63 -16.07 -5.62 -17.23
N MET A 64 -15.91 -6.54 -16.28
CA MET A 64 -16.86 -6.79 -15.20
C MET A 64 -16.13 -6.90 -13.87
N ASN A 65 -16.65 -6.23 -12.85
CA ASN A 65 -16.12 -6.32 -11.48
C ASN A 65 -16.93 -7.34 -10.67
N CYS A 66 -16.24 -8.33 -10.09
CA CYS A 66 -16.82 -9.34 -9.21
C CYS A 66 -16.44 -9.03 -7.76
N ALA A 67 -17.41 -8.50 -6.99
CA ALA A 67 -17.18 -8.04 -5.63
C ALA A 67 -18.24 -8.52 -4.62
N TRP A 68 -19.45 -8.90 -5.04
CA TRP A 68 -20.53 -9.24 -4.12
C TRP A 68 -20.97 -10.71 -4.19
N ASN A 69 -21.85 -11.06 -5.10
CA ASN A 69 -22.34 -12.43 -5.26
C ASN A 69 -21.90 -13.05 -6.59
N ALA A 70 -22.20 -14.33 -6.80
CA ALA A 70 -21.87 -15.06 -8.00
C ALA A 70 -23.09 -15.68 -8.69
N ASP A 71 -24.31 -15.31 -8.27
CA ASP A 71 -25.55 -15.95 -8.73
C ASP A 71 -25.81 -15.75 -10.22
N ASP A 72 -25.34 -14.63 -10.77
CA ASP A 72 -25.55 -14.27 -12.17
C ASP A 72 -24.42 -14.76 -13.12
N VAL A 73 -23.35 -15.36 -12.59
CA VAL A 73 -22.16 -15.74 -13.37
C VAL A 73 -22.55 -16.71 -14.50
N ASP A 74 -23.30 -17.74 -14.22
CA ASP A 74 -23.71 -18.76 -15.22
C ASP A 74 -24.48 -18.10 -16.36
N LYS A 75 -25.42 -17.24 -16.05
CA LYS A 75 -26.25 -16.53 -17.03
C LYS A 75 -25.44 -15.55 -17.87
N ILE A 76 -24.49 -14.85 -17.25
CA ILE A 76 -23.59 -13.94 -17.94
C ILE A 76 -22.69 -14.72 -18.90
N LEU A 77 -22.10 -15.82 -18.46
CA LEU A 77 -21.25 -16.68 -19.29
C LEU A 77 -22.02 -17.26 -20.47
N GLU A 78 -23.29 -17.64 -20.29
CA GLU A 78 -24.15 -18.11 -21.35
C GLU A 78 -24.34 -17.03 -22.43
N ILE A 79 -24.68 -15.79 -22.04
CA ILE A 79 -24.87 -14.66 -22.95
C ILE A 79 -23.58 -14.34 -23.70
N LEU A 80 -22.43 -14.31 -23.00
CA LEU A 80 -21.13 -14.06 -23.60
C LEU A 80 -20.77 -15.11 -24.64
N ASN A 81 -21.04 -16.39 -24.33
CA ASN A 81 -20.79 -17.50 -25.22
C ASN A 81 -21.70 -17.48 -26.45
N GLN A 82 -22.99 -17.21 -26.29
CA GLN A 82 -23.96 -17.09 -27.39
C GLN A 82 -23.55 -15.98 -28.39
N ASN A 83 -22.93 -14.92 -27.92
CA ASN A 83 -22.49 -13.79 -28.74
C ASN A 83 -21.01 -13.86 -29.15
N ASN A 84 -20.28 -14.93 -28.79
CA ASN A 84 -18.83 -15.06 -29.02
C ASN A 84 -18.03 -13.86 -28.48
N VAL A 85 -18.44 -13.30 -27.34
CA VAL A 85 -17.79 -12.17 -26.72
C VAL A 85 -16.86 -12.63 -25.59
N LYS A 86 -15.65 -12.09 -25.57
CA LYS A 86 -14.71 -12.28 -24.45
C LYS A 86 -14.56 -10.96 -23.71
N ILE A 87 -14.55 -11.04 -22.38
CA ILE A 87 -14.42 -9.88 -21.51
C ILE A 87 -13.38 -10.15 -20.42
N THR A 88 -12.99 -9.10 -19.72
CA THR A 88 -12.07 -9.19 -18.58
C THR A 88 -12.86 -9.10 -17.27
N PHE A 89 -12.74 -10.13 -16.43
CA PHE A 89 -13.31 -10.17 -15.09
C PHE A 89 -12.27 -9.68 -14.07
N PHE A 90 -12.57 -8.59 -13.38
CA PHE A 90 -11.79 -8.11 -12.24
C PHE A 90 -12.40 -8.66 -10.95
N MET A 91 -11.60 -9.44 -10.21
CA MET A 91 -12.06 -10.13 -9.01
C MET A 91 -11.31 -9.65 -7.79
N VAL A 92 -12.01 -9.33 -6.70
CA VAL A 92 -11.39 -9.09 -5.40
C VAL A 92 -11.03 -10.42 -4.72
N GLY A 93 -9.97 -10.40 -3.88
CA GLY A 93 -9.45 -11.61 -3.24
C GLY A 93 -10.52 -12.39 -2.48
N ASP A 94 -11.30 -11.72 -1.64
CA ASP A 94 -12.38 -12.33 -0.83
C ASP A 94 -13.47 -13.00 -1.68
N TRP A 95 -13.75 -12.44 -2.86
CA TRP A 95 -14.71 -13.05 -3.80
C TRP A 95 -14.19 -14.35 -4.39
N ILE A 96 -12.89 -14.40 -4.73
CA ILE A 96 -12.22 -15.59 -5.26
C ILE A 96 -12.27 -16.73 -4.24
N GLU A 97 -11.98 -16.42 -2.97
CA GLU A 97 -12.00 -17.38 -1.88
C GLU A 97 -13.43 -17.90 -1.58
N LYS A 98 -14.41 -17.02 -1.70
CA LYS A 98 -15.81 -17.34 -1.41
C LYS A 98 -16.48 -18.13 -2.53
N TYR A 99 -16.10 -17.88 -3.79
CA TYR A 99 -16.77 -18.46 -4.97
C TYR A 99 -15.79 -19.16 -5.93
N PRO A 100 -14.99 -20.15 -5.49
CA PRO A 100 -13.98 -20.81 -6.31
C PRO A 100 -14.56 -21.51 -7.55
N GLU A 101 -15.78 -22.07 -7.43
CA GLU A 101 -16.46 -22.70 -8.57
C GLU A 101 -16.85 -21.70 -9.67
N ALA A 102 -17.25 -20.49 -9.29
CA ALA A 102 -17.54 -19.44 -10.26
C ALA A 102 -16.26 -18.98 -10.98
N VAL A 103 -15.15 -18.85 -10.26
CA VAL A 103 -13.83 -18.54 -10.87
C VAL A 103 -13.44 -19.62 -11.89
N LYS A 104 -13.61 -20.89 -11.54
CA LYS A 104 -13.33 -22.02 -12.43
C LYS A 104 -14.17 -21.96 -13.70
N LYS A 105 -15.48 -21.76 -13.58
CA LYS A 105 -16.38 -21.60 -14.73
C LYS A 105 -15.98 -20.46 -15.65
N ILE A 106 -15.62 -19.30 -15.09
CA ILE A 106 -15.18 -18.13 -15.86
C ILE A 106 -13.91 -18.45 -16.65
N ASN A 107 -12.95 -19.15 -16.00
CA ASN A 107 -11.72 -19.58 -16.65
C ASN A 107 -11.98 -20.63 -17.76
N GLU A 108 -12.82 -21.64 -17.49
CA GLU A 108 -13.17 -22.68 -18.47
C GLU A 108 -13.94 -22.11 -19.67
N ALA A 109 -14.71 -21.04 -19.45
CA ALA A 109 -15.36 -20.31 -20.53
C ALA A 109 -14.37 -19.46 -21.35
N GLY A 110 -13.07 -19.46 -21.02
CA GLY A 110 -12.02 -18.76 -21.76
C GLY A 110 -12.13 -17.24 -21.65
N GLN A 111 -12.66 -16.72 -20.53
CA GLN A 111 -12.68 -15.31 -20.21
C GLN A 111 -11.36 -14.88 -19.58
N GLU A 112 -10.99 -13.59 -19.68
CA GLU A 112 -9.81 -13.07 -19.02
C GLU A 112 -10.10 -12.80 -17.54
N ILE A 113 -9.18 -13.20 -16.64
CA ILE A 113 -9.29 -12.95 -15.21
C ILE A 113 -8.15 -12.04 -14.75
N ARG A 114 -8.50 -11.01 -13.99
CA ARG A 114 -7.56 -10.08 -13.35
C ARG A 114 -7.95 -9.91 -11.88
N LYS A 115 -6.92 -9.81 -11.03
CA LYS A 115 -7.10 -9.45 -9.63
C LYS A 115 -7.15 -7.94 -9.52
N SER A 116 -8.18 -7.40 -8.87
CA SER A 116 -8.26 -5.97 -8.52
C SER A 116 -7.68 -5.72 -7.13
#